data_bf305ce7c3fc132f41ab374e51a342d9
#
_entry.id   bf305ce7c3fc132f41ab374e51a342d9
#
_cell.length_a   1.000
_cell.length_b   1.000
_cell.length_c   1.000
_cell.angle_alpha   90.00
_cell.angle_beta   90.00
_cell.angle_gamma   90.00
#
_symmetry.space_group_name_H-M   'P 1'
#
loop_
_entity.id
_entity.type
_entity.pdbx_description
1 polymer ?
#
loop_
_entity_poly.entity_id
_entity_poly.type
_entity_poly.pdbx_seq_one_letter_code
_entity_poly.pdbx_strand_id
1 'polypeptide(L)'
;HVTDGSKELLVWTLPKGGVVAPKIMFRNITPFYGQLVAENKTQDLALIKVSGLPKEIEPVKLSSMEKIDIGDTVYAIGHPKQLPWTFSFGMVSQIRKNYQWQYSEDSKHEATVIQMQTPISTGNSGGPLFNEIGEVVGVNTLMQGEGQNLNFAVAVNHAKKFIKENPYIKKINTAGKLVKKKFPNAREQDYNKNGIIDTWYVDFDQNGKIDRAYIDDDEDGFL
;
A
#
# COMPACT_ATOMS: atom_id res chain seq x y z
N HIS A 1 2.29 -2.43 -12.12
CA HIS A 1 1.64 -3.44 -13.00
C HIS A 1 0.57 -4.27 -12.28
N VAL A 2 0.64 -4.44 -10.95
CA VAL A 2 -0.34 -5.24 -10.19
C VAL A 2 -1.72 -4.61 -10.18
N THR A 3 -1.82 -3.30 -10.10
CA THR A 3 -3.10 -2.56 -10.11
C THR A 3 -3.73 -2.50 -11.51
N ASP A 4 -2.91 -2.53 -12.56
CA ASP A 4 -3.31 -2.51 -13.97
C ASP A 4 -4.44 -1.51 -14.27
N GLY A 5 -4.33 -0.29 -13.72
CA GLY A 5 -5.30 0.77 -13.87
C GLY A 5 -6.62 0.58 -13.10
N SER A 6 -6.76 -0.48 -12.30
CA SER A 6 -7.93 -0.68 -11.43
C SER A 6 -7.95 0.39 -10.36
N LYS A 7 -9.08 1.07 -10.21
CA LYS A 7 -9.26 2.11 -9.19
C LYS A 7 -9.73 1.54 -7.85
N GLU A 8 -10.41 0.40 -7.89
CA GLU A 8 -10.94 -0.30 -6.72
C GLU A 8 -10.27 -1.67 -6.57
N LEU A 9 -9.89 -2.00 -5.37
CA LEU A 9 -9.14 -3.21 -5.05
C LEU A 9 -9.76 -3.91 -3.84
N LEU A 10 -9.67 -5.24 -3.82
CA LEU A 10 -10.07 -6.03 -2.66
C LEU A 10 -8.81 -6.44 -1.89
N VAL A 11 -8.83 -6.20 -0.59
CA VAL A 11 -7.70 -6.44 0.31
C VAL A 11 -8.11 -7.42 1.41
N TRP A 12 -7.31 -8.43 1.63
CA TRP A 12 -7.51 -9.40 2.72
C TRP A 12 -6.35 -9.34 3.70
N THR A 13 -6.65 -9.43 4.98
CA THR A 13 -5.65 -9.57 6.03
C THR A 13 -5.45 -11.04 6.39
N LEU A 14 -4.28 -11.37 6.92
CA LEU A 14 -4.01 -12.70 7.44
C LEU A 14 -5.00 -13.04 8.57
N PRO A 15 -5.68 -14.19 8.54
CA PRO A 15 -6.56 -14.59 9.62
C PRO A 15 -5.85 -14.76 10.96
N LYS A 16 -6.57 -14.54 12.05
CA LYS A 16 -6.06 -14.87 13.39
C LYS A 16 -5.66 -16.34 13.44
N GLY A 17 -4.45 -16.62 13.95
CA GLY A 17 -3.91 -17.98 14.04
C GLY A 17 -2.95 -18.35 12.91
N GLY A 18 -2.81 -17.53 11.86
CA GLY A 18 -1.75 -17.67 10.84
C GLY A 18 -1.88 -18.88 9.91
N VAL A 19 -2.86 -19.77 10.11
CA VAL A 19 -3.07 -20.96 9.29
C VAL A 19 -4.02 -20.63 8.15
N VAL A 20 -3.58 -20.88 6.92
CA VAL A 20 -4.30 -20.54 5.72
C VAL A 20 -4.71 -21.77 4.95
N ALA A 21 -6.02 -22.02 4.83
CA ALA A 21 -6.54 -23.04 3.94
C ALA A 21 -6.59 -22.54 2.49
N PRO A 22 -6.16 -23.36 1.50
CA PRO A 22 -6.13 -22.93 0.11
C PRO A 22 -7.54 -22.63 -0.43
N LYS A 23 -7.64 -21.69 -1.40
CA LYS A 23 -8.80 -21.38 -2.27
C LYS A 23 -10.18 -21.11 -1.61
N ILE A 24 -10.55 -21.76 -0.51
CA ILE A 24 -11.86 -21.59 0.15
C ILE A 24 -11.86 -20.32 1.01
N MET A 25 -10.71 -19.87 1.42
CA MET A 25 -10.56 -18.80 2.39
C MET A 25 -11.08 -17.44 1.90
N PHE A 26 -10.77 -17.08 0.65
CA PHE A 26 -11.22 -15.81 0.07
C PHE A 26 -12.74 -15.73 -0.14
N ARG A 27 -13.46 -16.88 -0.11
CA ARG A 27 -14.92 -16.93 -0.21
C ARG A 27 -15.60 -16.67 1.12
N ASN A 28 -14.93 -16.91 2.24
CA ASN A 28 -15.50 -16.88 3.59
C ASN A 28 -15.01 -15.71 4.44
N ILE A 29 -14.07 -14.91 3.92
CA ILE A 29 -13.54 -13.72 4.62
C ILE A 29 -13.96 -12.49 3.85
N THR A 30 -14.66 -11.59 4.52
CA THR A 30 -15.03 -10.29 3.94
C THR A 30 -13.77 -9.49 3.64
N PRO A 31 -13.54 -9.05 2.40
CA PRO A 31 -12.41 -8.21 2.06
C PRO A 31 -12.61 -6.79 2.56
N PHE A 32 -11.52 -6.08 2.75
CA PHE A 32 -11.50 -4.63 2.86
C PHE A 32 -11.44 -4.02 1.46
N TYR A 33 -11.96 -2.80 1.32
CA TYR A 33 -11.90 -2.08 0.06
C TYR A 33 -10.67 -1.18 0.03
N GLY A 34 -9.90 -1.33 -1.04
CA GLY A 34 -8.75 -0.50 -1.34
C GLY A 34 -9.05 0.43 -2.52
N GLN A 35 -8.62 1.67 -2.42
CA GLN A 35 -8.73 2.67 -3.46
C GLN A 35 -7.35 3.09 -3.94
N LEU A 36 -7.15 3.15 -5.25
CA LEU A 36 -5.91 3.65 -5.83
C LEU A 36 -5.81 5.16 -5.64
N VAL A 37 -4.82 5.60 -4.87
CA VAL A 37 -4.57 7.03 -4.57
C VAL A 37 -3.63 7.66 -5.58
N ALA A 38 -2.56 6.95 -5.92
CA ALA A 38 -1.55 7.42 -6.87
C ALA A 38 -0.78 6.25 -7.51
N GLU A 39 -0.27 6.47 -8.71
CA GLU A 39 0.62 5.56 -9.42
C GLU A 39 1.90 6.27 -9.84
N ASN A 40 3.02 5.57 -9.73
CA ASN A 40 4.28 5.94 -10.35
C ASN A 40 4.67 4.85 -11.35
N LYS A 41 4.24 5.02 -12.59
CA LYS A 41 4.48 4.04 -13.66
C LYS A 41 5.97 3.85 -13.96
N THR A 42 6.78 4.91 -13.85
CA THR A 42 8.23 4.80 -14.08
C THR A 42 8.89 3.88 -13.06
N GLN A 43 8.48 3.92 -11.80
CA GLN A 43 9.08 3.13 -10.73
C GLN A 43 8.26 1.88 -10.38
N ASP A 44 7.17 1.62 -11.10
CA ASP A 44 6.25 0.50 -10.85
C ASP A 44 5.72 0.45 -9.41
N LEU A 45 5.29 1.61 -8.91
CA LEU A 45 4.73 1.75 -7.56
C LEU A 45 3.29 2.26 -7.62
N ALA A 46 2.46 1.75 -6.73
CA ALA A 46 1.10 2.22 -6.49
C ALA A 46 0.89 2.50 -5.01
N LEU A 47 0.17 3.57 -4.71
CA LEU A 47 -0.28 3.89 -3.37
C LEU A 47 -1.77 3.61 -3.28
N ILE A 48 -2.15 2.76 -2.33
CA ILE A 48 -3.52 2.29 -2.13
C ILE A 48 -3.96 2.68 -0.73
N LYS A 49 -5.10 3.35 -0.62
CA LYS A 49 -5.79 3.52 0.65
C LYS A 49 -6.68 2.31 0.90
N VAL A 50 -6.65 1.79 2.12
CA VAL A 50 -7.54 0.71 2.55
C VAL A 50 -8.36 1.19 3.74
N SER A 51 -9.69 1.15 3.60
CA SER A 51 -10.62 1.58 4.65
C SER A 51 -11.05 0.42 5.54
N GLY A 52 -11.37 0.71 6.81
CA GLY A 52 -11.95 -0.25 7.74
C GLY A 52 -10.99 -1.31 8.28
N LEU A 53 -9.68 -1.14 8.14
CA LEU A 53 -8.71 -2.08 8.70
C LEU A 53 -8.84 -2.20 10.23
N PRO A 54 -8.67 -3.40 10.79
CA PRO A 54 -8.65 -3.59 12.24
C PRO A 54 -7.57 -2.73 12.92
N LYS A 55 -7.88 -2.17 14.07
CA LYS A 55 -6.95 -1.30 14.84
C LYS A 55 -5.69 -2.01 15.31
N GLU A 56 -5.72 -3.32 15.36
CA GLU A 56 -4.59 -4.18 15.74
C GLU A 56 -3.54 -4.33 14.63
N ILE A 57 -3.85 -3.87 13.42
CA ILE A 57 -2.90 -3.88 12.32
C ILE A 57 -1.97 -2.68 12.49
N GLU A 58 -0.72 -2.98 12.79
CA GLU A 58 0.32 -1.98 12.91
C GLU A 58 1.06 -1.77 11.58
N PRO A 59 1.40 -0.52 11.21
CA PRO A 59 2.18 -0.25 10.02
C PRO A 59 3.61 -0.78 10.16
N VAL A 60 4.12 -1.40 9.10
CA VAL A 60 5.52 -1.82 9.07
C VAL A 60 6.44 -0.61 8.90
N LYS A 61 7.62 -0.69 9.48
CA LYS A 61 8.65 0.33 9.35
C LYS A 61 9.35 0.23 8.00
N LEU A 62 9.45 1.35 7.30
CA LEU A 62 10.26 1.45 6.08
C LEU A 62 11.71 1.74 6.46
N SER A 63 12.62 0.87 6.03
CA SER A 63 14.06 0.96 6.29
C SER A 63 14.74 2.08 5.50
N SER A 64 16.05 2.10 5.50
CA SER A 64 16.91 2.99 4.70
C SER A 64 17.82 2.12 3.84
N MET A 65 18.15 2.60 2.63
CA MET A 65 19.11 1.92 1.74
C MET A 65 20.52 1.87 2.29
N GLU A 66 20.84 2.69 3.28
CA GLU A 66 22.12 2.66 4.00
C GLU A 66 22.25 1.45 4.92
N LYS A 67 21.14 0.76 5.18
CA LYS A 67 21.04 -0.43 6.06
C LYS A 67 20.90 -1.72 5.28
N ILE A 68 21.20 -1.75 4.01
CA ILE A 68 21.14 -2.93 3.17
C ILE A 68 22.38 -3.03 2.31
N ASP A 69 23.03 -4.18 2.34
CA ASP A 69 24.25 -4.44 1.60
C ASP A 69 24.18 -5.79 0.85
N ILE A 70 25.14 -5.99 -0.06
CA ILE A 70 25.28 -7.27 -0.77
C ILE A 70 25.66 -8.34 0.26
N GLY A 71 24.96 -9.48 0.20
CA GLY A 71 25.12 -10.58 1.15
C GLY A 71 24.14 -10.56 2.32
N ASP A 72 23.42 -9.46 2.54
CA ASP A 72 22.41 -9.41 3.61
C ASP A 72 21.26 -10.39 3.34
N THR A 73 20.78 -11.01 4.41
CA THR A 73 19.58 -11.85 4.36
C THR A 73 18.33 -10.99 4.19
N VAL A 74 17.48 -11.38 3.26
CA VAL A 74 16.19 -10.72 3.01
C VAL A 74 15.06 -11.73 2.93
N TYR A 75 13.86 -11.27 3.27
CA TYR A 75 12.65 -12.08 3.38
C TYR A 75 11.54 -11.49 2.55
N ALA A 76 10.78 -12.33 1.87
CA ALA A 76 9.59 -11.91 1.13
C ALA A 76 8.35 -12.64 1.65
N ILE A 77 7.23 -11.91 1.69
CA ILE A 77 5.90 -12.46 1.96
C ILE A 77 5.03 -12.15 0.75
N GLY A 78 4.34 -13.15 0.25
CA GLY A 78 3.49 -12.98 -0.93
C GLY A 78 2.48 -14.11 -1.10
N HIS A 79 1.92 -14.18 -2.31
CA HIS A 79 0.86 -15.13 -2.67
C HIS A 79 1.27 -15.92 -3.94
N PRO A 80 2.45 -16.56 -3.98
CA PRO A 80 2.96 -17.22 -5.16
C PRO A 80 1.99 -18.32 -5.63
N LYS A 81 1.62 -18.29 -6.93
CA LYS A 81 0.73 -19.30 -7.52
C LYS A 81 -0.55 -19.55 -6.72
N GLN A 82 -1.14 -18.51 -6.14
CA GLN A 82 -2.34 -18.57 -5.30
C GLN A 82 -2.14 -19.33 -3.96
N LEU A 83 -0.91 -19.44 -3.48
CA LEU A 83 -0.61 -19.90 -2.13
C LEU A 83 -0.43 -18.68 -1.22
N PRO A 84 -1.49 -18.26 -0.49
CA PRO A 84 -1.47 -16.99 0.23
C PRO A 84 -0.52 -17.02 1.43
N TRP A 85 0.05 -15.84 1.71
CA TRP A 85 0.98 -15.58 2.82
C TRP A 85 2.17 -16.54 2.89
N THR A 86 2.71 -16.89 1.71
CA THR A 86 3.92 -17.70 1.61
C THR A 86 5.14 -16.86 1.98
N PHE A 87 5.92 -17.37 2.91
CA PHE A 87 7.19 -16.81 3.35
C PHE A 87 8.34 -17.44 2.56
N SER A 88 9.25 -16.60 2.06
CA SER A 88 10.50 -17.05 1.44
C SER A 88 11.66 -16.16 1.89
N PHE A 89 12.89 -16.68 1.82
CA PHE A 89 14.09 -15.96 2.18
C PHE A 89 15.23 -16.23 1.20
N GLY A 90 16.21 -15.35 1.19
CA GLY A 90 17.41 -15.44 0.38
C GLY A 90 18.35 -14.29 0.73
N MET A 91 19.27 -13.97 -0.18
CA MET A 91 20.27 -12.93 0.03
C MET A 91 20.24 -11.89 -1.06
N VAL A 92 20.66 -10.68 -0.70
CA VAL A 92 20.91 -9.60 -1.65
C VAL A 92 22.12 -9.97 -2.50
N SER A 93 21.93 -10.06 -3.81
CA SER A 93 23.00 -10.35 -4.77
C SER A 93 23.67 -9.09 -5.29
N GLN A 94 22.88 -8.01 -5.46
CA GLN A 94 23.38 -6.73 -5.97
C GLN A 94 22.36 -5.61 -5.73
N ILE A 95 22.83 -4.37 -5.65
CA ILE A 95 22.00 -3.16 -5.69
C ILE A 95 22.31 -2.45 -7.02
N ARG A 96 21.28 -2.29 -7.87
CA ARG A 96 21.44 -1.69 -9.20
C ARG A 96 20.73 -0.35 -9.26
N LYS A 97 21.49 0.71 -9.50
CA LYS A 97 20.96 2.06 -9.72
C LYS A 97 20.53 2.21 -11.18
N ASN A 98 19.43 2.96 -11.40
CA ASN A 98 18.90 3.27 -12.73
C ASN A 98 18.70 2.01 -13.60
N TYR A 99 18.25 0.92 -12.96
CA TYR A 99 17.97 -0.32 -13.64
C TYR A 99 16.67 -0.16 -14.42
N GLN A 100 16.72 -0.54 -15.72
CA GLN A 100 15.59 -0.42 -16.64
C GLN A 100 15.01 -1.81 -16.94
N TRP A 101 13.69 -1.88 -16.98
CA TRP A 101 12.96 -3.09 -17.37
C TRP A 101 11.64 -2.74 -18.03
N GLN A 102 11.03 -3.72 -18.66
CA GLN A 102 9.71 -3.57 -19.28
C GLN A 102 8.94 -4.89 -19.20
N TYR A 103 7.62 -4.80 -19.09
CA TYR A 103 6.71 -5.95 -19.19
C TYR A 103 6.10 -6.07 -20.58
N SER A 104 5.98 -4.95 -21.32
CA SER A 104 5.51 -4.85 -22.70
C SER A 104 6.21 -3.68 -23.38
N GLU A 105 6.01 -3.51 -24.68
CA GLU A 105 6.61 -2.39 -25.45
C GLU A 105 6.24 -1.01 -24.85
N ASP A 106 5.04 -0.87 -24.27
CA ASP A 106 4.53 0.38 -23.70
C ASP A 106 4.80 0.55 -22.21
N SER A 107 5.35 -0.46 -21.53
CA SER A 107 5.57 -0.44 -20.07
C SER A 107 7.05 -0.36 -19.70
N LYS A 108 7.65 0.80 -19.91
CA LYS A 108 9.05 1.05 -19.55
C LYS A 108 9.15 1.55 -18.10
N HIS A 109 10.04 0.92 -17.35
CA HIS A 109 10.29 1.24 -15.95
C HIS A 109 11.76 1.51 -15.70
N GLU A 110 12.05 2.34 -14.69
CA GLU A 110 13.40 2.62 -14.23
C GLU A 110 13.39 2.93 -12.73
N ALA A 111 14.23 2.25 -11.96
CA ALA A 111 14.42 2.50 -10.53
C ALA A 111 15.79 1.99 -10.03
N THR A 112 16.15 2.36 -8.81
CA THR A 112 17.10 1.57 -8.04
C THR A 112 16.42 0.30 -7.59
N VAL A 113 17.01 -0.85 -7.89
CA VAL A 113 16.46 -2.16 -7.51
C VAL A 113 17.45 -2.97 -6.69
N ILE A 114 16.91 -3.79 -5.79
CA ILE A 114 17.62 -4.82 -5.05
C ILE A 114 17.47 -6.11 -5.83
N GLN A 115 18.58 -6.64 -6.36
CA GLN A 115 18.64 -7.98 -6.95
C GLN A 115 18.87 -8.99 -5.82
N MET A 116 18.12 -10.09 -5.83
CA MET A 116 18.15 -11.06 -4.74
C MET A 116 17.99 -12.49 -5.22
N GLN A 117 18.39 -13.44 -4.38
CA GLN A 117 18.18 -14.87 -4.58
C GLN A 117 16.92 -15.38 -3.86
N THR A 118 16.19 -14.51 -3.17
CA THR A 118 14.93 -14.85 -2.51
C THR A 118 13.95 -15.39 -3.55
N PRO A 119 13.45 -16.62 -3.40
CA PRO A 119 12.47 -17.16 -4.35
C PRO A 119 11.21 -16.31 -4.38
N ILE A 120 10.91 -15.73 -5.54
CA ILE A 120 9.64 -15.06 -5.81
C ILE A 120 9.05 -15.60 -7.12
N SER A 121 7.75 -15.46 -7.28
CA SER A 121 7.03 -15.84 -8.49
C SER A 121 5.80 -14.94 -8.65
N THR A 122 5.04 -15.13 -9.73
CA THR A 122 3.76 -14.43 -9.93
C THR A 122 2.88 -14.54 -8.69
N GLY A 123 2.47 -13.38 -8.14
CA GLY A 123 1.75 -13.24 -6.87
C GLY A 123 2.61 -12.70 -5.73
N ASN A 124 3.93 -12.55 -5.90
CA ASN A 124 4.79 -11.84 -4.95
C ASN A 124 4.94 -10.35 -5.31
N SER A 125 4.66 -9.97 -6.56
CA SER A 125 4.75 -8.58 -7.03
C SER A 125 3.85 -7.65 -6.20
N GLY A 126 4.38 -6.48 -5.83
CA GLY A 126 3.75 -5.53 -4.92
C GLY A 126 3.91 -5.88 -3.43
N GLY A 127 4.34 -7.11 -3.11
CA GLY A 127 4.61 -7.54 -1.75
C GLY A 127 5.93 -6.97 -1.20
N PRO A 128 6.11 -6.96 0.12
CA PRO A 128 7.30 -6.42 0.77
C PRO A 128 8.51 -7.34 0.67
N LEU A 129 9.69 -6.71 0.58
CA LEU A 129 10.97 -7.33 0.88
C LEU A 129 11.45 -6.77 2.23
N PHE A 130 11.72 -7.65 3.20
CA PHE A 130 12.14 -7.29 4.55
C PHE A 130 13.62 -7.58 4.78
N ASN A 131 14.23 -6.84 5.70
CA ASN A 131 15.53 -7.20 6.32
C ASN A 131 15.32 -8.11 7.54
N GLU A 132 16.41 -8.51 8.19
CA GLU A 132 16.41 -9.41 9.36
C GLU A 132 15.66 -8.86 10.59
N ILE A 133 15.48 -7.54 10.70
CA ILE A 133 14.75 -6.91 11.81
C ILE A 133 13.30 -6.55 11.46
N GLY A 134 12.79 -7.06 10.31
CA GLY A 134 11.40 -6.87 9.88
C GLY A 134 11.07 -5.48 9.33
N GLU A 135 12.08 -4.68 8.96
CA GLU A 135 11.86 -3.41 8.25
C GLU A 135 11.80 -3.66 6.73
N VAL A 136 10.90 -2.97 6.03
CA VAL A 136 10.78 -3.07 4.57
C VAL A 136 11.96 -2.36 3.90
N VAL A 137 12.70 -3.09 3.07
CA VAL A 137 13.82 -2.61 2.27
C VAL A 137 13.48 -2.44 0.80
N GLY A 138 12.39 -3.06 0.33
CA GLY A 138 11.95 -2.94 -1.06
C GLY A 138 10.53 -3.44 -1.29
N VAL A 139 10.02 -3.20 -2.51
CA VAL A 139 8.75 -3.70 -3.01
C VAL A 139 9.05 -4.66 -4.18
N ASN A 140 8.65 -5.92 -4.04
CA ASN A 140 8.92 -6.94 -5.07
C ASN A 140 8.26 -6.55 -6.39
N THR A 141 8.98 -6.67 -7.49
CA THR A 141 8.48 -6.23 -8.80
C THR A 141 8.65 -7.30 -9.89
N LEU A 142 9.85 -7.60 -10.32
CA LEU A 142 10.05 -8.50 -11.44
C LEU A 142 10.95 -9.70 -11.09
N MET A 143 10.80 -10.76 -11.87
CA MET A 143 11.82 -11.80 -12.02
C MET A 143 12.18 -11.92 -13.50
N GLN A 144 13.44 -12.13 -13.81
CA GLN A 144 13.90 -12.30 -15.19
C GLN A 144 13.76 -13.77 -15.59
N GLY A 145 13.03 -14.02 -16.69
CA GLY A 145 12.46 -15.33 -17.01
C GLY A 145 13.42 -16.47 -17.32
N GLU A 146 14.64 -16.24 -17.77
CA GLU A 146 15.58 -17.29 -18.18
C GLU A 146 16.73 -17.55 -17.17
N GLY A 147 16.81 -16.77 -16.11
CA GLY A 147 17.83 -16.91 -15.07
C GLY A 147 17.26 -17.46 -13.77
N GLN A 148 17.84 -18.53 -13.24
CA GLN A 148 17.53 -18.95 -11.86
C GLN A 148 18.02 -17.86 -10.90
N ASN A 149 17.13 -17.42 -9.97
CA ASN A 149 17.47 -16.47 -8.90
C ASN A 149 17.78 -15.03 -9.35
N LEU A 150 17.24 -14.57 -10.48
CA LEU A 150 17.27 -13.17 -10.89
C LEU A 150 15.95 -12.47 -10.53
N ASN A 151 15.79 -12.20 -9.25
CA ASN A 151 14.61 -11.58 -8.66
C ASN A 151 14.94 -10.16 -8.22
N PHE A 152 13.97 -9.26 -8.34
CA PHE A 152 14.19 -7.84 -8.10
C PHE A 152 13.07 -7.22 -7.26
N ALA A 153 13.46 -6.29 -6.41
CA ALA A 153 12.53 -5.41 -5.68
C ALA A 153 12.92 -3.94 -5.91
N VAL A 154 11.95 -3.08 -6.12
CA VAL A 154 12.16 -1.63 -6.13
C VAL A 154 12.59 -1.20 -4.74
N ALA A 155 13.72 -0.48 -4.66
CA ALA A 155 14.31 -0.10 -3.38
C ALA A 155 13.40 0.86 -2.58
N VAL A 156 13.40 0.71 -1.26
CA VAL A 156 12.49 1.40 -0.33
C VAL A 156 12.57 2.93 -0.38
N ASN A 157 13.71 3.50 -0.77
CA ASN A 157 13.85 4.95 -0.94
C ASN A 157 12.87 5.53 -1.97
N HIS A 158 12.55 4.78 -3.03
CA HIS A 158 11.54 5.17 -4.01
C HIS A 158 10.13 5.17 -3.39
N ALA A 159 9.78 4.12 -2.62
CA ALA A 159 8.50 4.06 -1.92
C ALA A 159 8.37 5.21 -0.89
N LYS A 160 9.41 5.47 -0.10
CA LYS A 160 9.43 6.61 0.86
C LYS A 160 9.23 7.95 0.18
N LYS A 161 9.93 8.18 -0.93
CA LYS A 161 9.78 9.41 -1.71
C LYS A 161 8.37 9.52 -2.27
N PHE A 162 7.85 8.45 -2.87
CA PHE A 162 6.52 8.40 -3.47
C PHE A 162 5.40 8.67 -2.45
N ILE A 163 5.45 8.06 -1.27
CA ILE A 163 4.53 8.35 -0.17
C ILE A 163 4.61 9.82 0.26
N LYS A 164 5.83 10.36 0.40
CA LYS A 164 6.03 11.77 0.79
C LYS A 164 5.48 12.76 -0.25
N GLU A 165 5.60 12.44 -1.53
CA GLU A 165 5.12 13.27 -2.65
C GLU A 165 3.60 13.18 -2.85
N ASN A 166 2.96 12.12 -2.34
CA ASN A 166 1.52 11.89 -2.41
C ASN A 166 0.89 11.83 -1.01
N PRO A 167 0.96 12.91 -0.22
CA PRO A 167 0.43 12.89 1.13
C PRO A 167 -1.11 12.86 1.07
N TYR A 168 -1.68 11.69 1.31
CA TYR A 168 -3.12 11.51 1.43
C TYR A 168 -3.74 12.45 2.47
N ILE A 169 -3.04 12.68 3.58
CA ILE A 169 -3.42 13.60 4.68
C ILE A 169 -3.72 15.04 4.18
N LYS A 170 -3.11 15.49 3.07
CA LYS A 170 -3.44 16.83 2.53
C LYS A 170 -4.84 16.92 1.93
N LYS A 171 -5.40 15.81 1.41
CA LYS A 171 -6.76 15.79 0.83
C LYS A 171 -7.84 15.76 1.92
N ILE A 172 -7.63 14.99 2.99
CA ILE A 172 -8.56 14.90 4.14
C ILE A 172 -8.82 16.27 4.76
N ASN A 173 -7.78 17.10 4.91
CA ASN A 173 -7.95 18.47 5.37
C ASN A 173 -8.69 19.39 4.39
N THR A 174 -8.97 18.94 3.16
CA THR A 174 -9.65 19.75 2.15
C THR A 174 -11.16 19.70 2.31
N ALA A 175 -11.76 18.54 2.59
CA ALA A 175 -13.19 18.40 2.84
C ALA A 175 -13.62 19.25 4.05
N GLY A 176 -12.94 19.06 5.20
CA GLY A 176 -13.22 19.87 6.39
C GLY A 176 -13.04 21.36 6.19
N LYS A 177 -12.02 21.78 5.43
CA LYS A 177 -11.84 23.20 5.09
C LYS A 177 -12.95 23.74 4.22
N LEU A 178 -13.43 22.97 3.25
CA LEU A 178 -14.54 23.38 2.37
C LEU A 178 -15.85 23.48 3.15
N VAL A 179 -16.16 22.48 3.99
CA VAL A 179 -17.36 22.51 4.83
C VAL A 179 -17.29 23.69 5.80
N LYS A 180 -16.20 23.86 6.54
CA LYS A 180 -16.04 24.98 7.48
C LYS A 180 -16.02 26.36 6.82
N LYS A 181 -15.49 26.48 5.60
CA LYS A 181 -15.56 27.73 4.84
C LYS A 181 -17.01 28.10 4.51
N LYS A 182 -17.84 27.11 4.18
CA LYS A 182 -19.25 27.31 3.83
C LYS A 182 -20.15 27.38 5.08
N PHE A 183 -19.81 26.59 6.11
CA PHE A 183 -20.56 26.43 7.35
C PHE A 183 -19.61 26.50 8.56
N PRO A 184 -19.26 27.71 9.03
CA PRO A 184 -18.27 27.87 10.10
C PRO A 184 -18.64 27.17 11.42
N ASN A 185 -19.94 26.99 11.67
CA ASN A 185 -20.49 26.40 12.89
C ASN A 185 -20.73 24.88 12.75
N ALA A 186 -20.29 24.24 11.67
CA ALA A 186 -20.41 22.80 11.52
C ALA A 186 -19.70 22.08 12.66
N ARG A 187 -20.40 21.14 13.30
CA ARG A 187 -19.82 20.25 14.31
C ARG A 187 -19.06 19.12 13.63
N GLU A 188 -17.84 18.89 14.07
CA GLU A 188 -16.95 17.88 13.54
C GLU A 188 -17.03 16.61 14.37
N GLN A 189 -17.01 15.47 13.74
CA GLN A 189 -16.94 14.18 14.38
C GLN A 189 -16.00 13.23 13.63
N ASP A 190 -15.21 12.50 14.38
CA ASP A 190 -14.49 11.30 13.95
C ASP A 190 -15.42 10.13 14.27
N TYR A 191 -16.22 9.72 13.29
CA TYR A 191 -17.26 8.71 13.47
C TYR A 191 -16.67 7.31 13.66
N ASN A 192 -15.60 6.99 12.92
CA ASN A 192 -14.93 5.70 12.99
C ASN A 192 -13.83 5.63 14.06
N LYS A 193 -13.55 6.76 14.76
CA LYS A 193 -12.58 6.90 15.87
C LYS A 193 -11.14 6.54 15.50
N ASN A 194 -10.74 6.88 14.28
CA ASN A 194 -9.37 6.67 13.78
C ASN A 194 -8.45 7.88 13.98
N GLY A 195 -8.95 8.97 14.56
CA GLY A 195 -8.24 10.21 14.80
C GLY A 195 -8.37 11.23 13.65
N ILE A 196 -9.17 10.93 12.64
CA ILE A 196 -9.42 11.79 11.47
C ILE A 196 -10.89 12.20 11.50
N ILE A 197 -11.16 13.49 11.32
CA ILE A 197 -12.54 13.98 11.20
C ILE A 197 -13.08 13.58 9.82
N ASP A 198 -14.16 12.82 9.81
CA ASP A 198 -14.82 12.27 8.64
C ASP A 198 -16.26 12.77 8.45
N THR A 199 -16.83 13.42 9.45
CA THR A 199 -18.24 13.83 9.44
C THR A 199 -18.40 15.27 9.95
N TRP A 200 -19.20 16.06 9.23
CA TRP A 200 -19.55 17.44 9.60
C TRP A 200 -21.06 17.57 9.63
N TYR A 201 -21.60 17.90 10.80
CA TYR A 201 -23.03 18.16 11.01
C TYR A 201 -23.32 19.64 10.90
N VAL A 202 -24.27 20.00 10.06
CA VAL A 202 -24.66 21.38 9.78
C VAL A 202 -26.12 21.61 10.18
N ASP A 203 -26.32 22.66 10.95
CA ASP A 203 -27.60 23.24 11.32
C ASP A 203 -27.69 24.59 10.59
N PHE A 204 -28.46 24.64 9.51
CA PHE A 204 -28.51 25.80 8.62
C PHE A 204 -29.23 27.00 9.24
N ASP A 205 -30.30 26.73 9.99
CA ASP A 205 -31.16 27.77 10.60
C ASP A 205 -30.83 28.01 12.08
N GLN A 206 -29.83 27.30 12.63
CA GLN A 206 -29.34 27.43 13.99
C GLN A 206 -30.41 27.17 15.05
N ASN A 207 -31.36 26.28 14.76
CA ASN A 207 -32.44 25.93 15.69
C ASN A 207 -32.03 24.80 16.66
N GLY A 208 -30.80 24.33 16.60
CA GLY A 208 -30.24 23.27 17.44
C GLY A 208 -30.46 21.87 16.89
N LYS A 209 -31.09 21.72 15.74
CA LYS A 209 -31.27 20.44 15.04
C LYS A 209 -30.33 20.36 13.86
N ILE A 210 -29.85 19.17 13.59
CA ILE A 210 -29.00 18.93 12.42
C ILE A 210 -29.86 18.81 11.16
N ASP A 211 -29.64 19.68 10.21
CA ASP A 211 -30.32 19.69 8.91
C ASP A 211 -29.61 18.78 7.90
N ARG A 212 -28.27 18.71 7.97
CA ARG A 212 -27.47 17.89 7.06
C ARG A 212 -26.19 17.40 7.71
N ALA A 213 -25.79 16.19 7.35
CA ALA A 213 -24.47 15.68 7.56
C ALA A 213 -23.71 15.65 6.21
N TYR A 214 -22.45 16.08 6.24
CA TYR A 214 -21.49 15.87 5.17
C TYR A 214 -20.53 14.79 5.65
N ILE A 215 -20.38 13.72 4.90
CA ILE A 215 -19.61 12.55 5.29
C ILE A 215 -18.56 12.29 4.22
N ASP A 216 -17.31 12.18 4.67
CA ASP A 216 -16.16 11.71 3.89
C ASP A 216 -15.84 10.32 4.43
N ASP A 217 -16.68 9.34 4.09
CA ASP A 217 -16.65 7.99 4.68
C ASP A 217 -15.45 7.15 4.19
N ASP A 218 -14.89 7.51 3.05
CA ASP A 218 -13.65 6.94 2.52
C ASP A 218 -12.41 7.79 2.80
N GLU A 219 -12.60 8.93 3.49
CA GLU A 219 -11.55 9.87 3.91
C GLU A 219 -10.65 10.33 2.75
N ASP A 220 -11.22 10.48 1.56
CA ASP A 220 -10.47 10.90 0.37
C ASP A 220 -10.32 12.42 0.26
N GLY A 221 -10.97 13.17 1.16
CA GLY A 221 -10.98 14.63 1.22
C GLY A 221 -12.02 15.28 0.31
N PHE A 222 -12.96 14.50 -0.23
CA PHE A 222 -14.13 14.92 -0.96
C PHE A 222 -15.41 14.49 -0.24
N LEU A 223 -16.53 15.21 -0.50
CA LEU A 223 -17.83 14.99 0.15
C LEU A 223 -18.83 14.39 -0.84
#